data_85af463f70b655754728b0d7e1bb7bca
#
_entry.id   85af463f70b655754728b0d7e1bb7bca
#
_cell.length_a   1.000
_cell.length_b   1.000
_cell.length_c   1.000
_cell.angle_alpha   90.00
_cell.angle_beta   90.00
_cell.angle_gamma   90.00
#
_symmetry.space_group_name_H-M   'P 1'
#
loop_
_entity.id
_entity.type
_entity.pdbx_description
1 polymer ?
#
loop_
_entity_poly.entity_id
_entity_poly.type
_entity_poly.pdbx_seq_one_letter_code
_entity_poly.pdbx_strand_id
1 'polypeptide(L)'
;KLAIENPSTLRKQEILFAILKKLADNNEEITAGGVLEVLQDGFGFLRAIESSYLPGPDDIYVSPSQIRKFGLRTGDSVEGQVRSPRNGERYFALLKAEQINFESPEKGTNKIAFDNLTPLYPDKQLKMETEKTKTEKSPDLTQRIIDLIAPIGKGQRSLIISPPKAGKTIMLQNIAHSIANNYPECYLMVLLIDERPEEVTDMQRTVEGEVISSTFDEPASRHVAVAEMVIEKAKRLVEHKKDVIILLDSITRLGRAYNAVIPSSGKVLTGGVDANALQRPKRFFGAARNVEEGGSLTIISTALIDTGSRMDEVIFEEFKGTGNSEIIMDRKVH
;
A
#
# COMPACT_ATOMS: atom_id res chain seq x y z
N LYS A 1 -9.21 -31.23 17.15
CA LYS A 1 -9.06 -31.60 15.71
C LYS A 1 -10.39 -31.25 15.03
N LEU A 2 -10.41 -30.17 14.29
CA LEU A 2 -11.55 -29.74 13.47
C LEU A 2 -11.66 -30.72 12.31
N ALA A 3 -12.76 -31.50 12.20
CA ALA A 3 -13.01 -32.40 11.10
C ALA A 3 -13.43 -31.60 9.87
N ILE A 4 -12.49 -31.22 9.02
CA ILE A 4 -12.73 -30.55 7.74
C ILE A 4 -12.70 -31.63 6.66
N GLU A 5 -13.73 -31.67 5.82
CA GLU A 5 -13.82 -32.60 4.70
C GLU A 5 -12.81 -32.23 3.61
N ASN A 6 -11.99 -33.21 3.18
CA ASN A 6 -11.02 -33.11 2.08
C ASN A 6 -10.12 -31.85 2.08
N PRO A 7 -9.36 -31.58 3.16
CA PRO A 7 -8.56 -30.35 3.27
C PRO A 7 -7.44 -30.25 2.21
N SER A 8 -7.01 -31.37 1.66
CA SER A 8 -5.95 -31.42 0.63
C SER A 8 -6.36 -30.91 -0.76
N THR A 9 -7.66 -30.76 -1.02
CA THR A 9 -8.19 -30.27 -2.30
C THR A 9 -8.56 -28.79 -2.26
N LEU A 10 -8.57 -28.19 -1.06
CA LEU A 10 -8.97 -26.82 -0.82
C LEU A 10 -7.76 -25.87 -0.92
N ARG A 11 -7.98 -24.67 -1.47
CA ARG A 11 -7.02 -23.59 -1.42
C ARG A 11 -6.87 -23.08 0.01
N LYS A 12 -5.73 -22.45 0.33
CA LYS A 12 -5.44 -21.90 1.68
C LYS A 12 -6.57 -21.07 2.24
N GLN A 13 -7.17 -20.19 1.43
CA GLN A 13 -8.31 -19.33 1.83
C GLN A 13 -9.60 -20.15 2.11
N GLU A 14 -9.87 -21.17 1.31
CA GLU A 14 -11.03 -22.06 1.49
C GLU A 14 -10.89 -22.89 2.79
N ILE A 15 -9.66 -23.32 3.10
CA ILE A 15 -9.37 -24.02 4.37
C ILE A 15 -9.61 -23.09 5.54
N LEU A 16 -9.12 -21.83 5.47
CA LEU A 16 -9.29 -20.84 6.51
C LEU A 16 -10.79 -20.56 6.76
N PHE A 17 -11.54 -20.37 5.69
CA PHE A 17 -12.98 -20.17 5.74
C PHE A 17 -13.71 -21.37 6.41
N ALA A 18 -13.34 -22.60 6.05
CA ALA A 18 -13.92 -23.81 6.64
C ALA A 18 -13.58 -23.96 8.15
N ILE A 19 -12.36 -23.56 8.56
CA ILE A 19 -11.96 -23.53 9.97
C ILE A 19 -12.80 -22.51 10.74
N LEU A 20 -12.91 -21.28 10.24
CA LEU A 20 -13.67 -20.21 10.87
C LEU A 20 -15.15 -20.56 10.99
N LYS A 21 -15.73 -21.17 9.96
CA LYS A 21 -17.12 -21.65 10.01
C LYS A 21 -17.34 -22.69 11.12
N LYS A 22 -16.44 -23.66 11.26
CA LYS A 22 -16.52 -24.67 12.33
C LYS A 22 -16.34 -24.08 13.74
N LEU A 23 -15.47 -23.06 13.91
CA LEU A 23 -15.31 -22.36 15.19
C LEU A 23 -16.59 -21.60 15.53
N ALA A 24 -17.18 -20.90 14.56
CA ALA A 24 -18.45 -20.21 14.75
C ALA A 24 -19.62 -21.16 15.11
N ASP A 25 -19.69 -22.34 14.50
CA ASP A 25 -20.68 -23.37 14.80
C ASP A 25 -20.56 -23.90 16.24
N ASN A 26 -19.36 -23.79 16.85
CA ASN A 26 -19.09 -24.13 18.25
C ASN A 26 -19.39 -22.99 19.24
N ASN A 27 -20.02 -21.88 18.80
CA ASN A 27 -20.29 -20.67 19.57
C ASN A 27 -19.02 -19.98 20.11
N GLU A 28 -17.88 -20.14 19.48
CA GLU A 28 -16.69 -19.35 19.80
C GLU A 28 -16.83 -17.95 19.18
N GLU A 29 -16.49 -16.93 19.96
CA GLU A 29 -16.43 -15.56 19.44
C GLU A 29 -15.25 -15.45 18.46
N ILE A 30 -15.57 -15.06 17.23
CA ILE A 30 -14.58 -14.86 16.18
C ILE A 30 -14.36 -13.37 16.00
N THR A 31 -13.12 -12.93 16.17
CA THR A 31 -12.66 -11.59 15.80
C THR A 31 -11.90 -11.68 14.49
N ALA A 32 -12.22 -10.80 13.55
CA ALA A 32 -11.54 -10.69 12.28
C ALA A 32 -11.51 -9.25 11.82
N GLY A 33 -10.59 -8.94 10.92
CA GLY A 33 -10.41 -7.58 10.42
C GLY A 33 -9.96 -7.55 8.97
N GLY A 34 -9.93 -6.35 8.42
CA GLY A 34 -9.46 -6.09 7.08
C GLY A 34 -9.61 -4.62 6.72
N VAL A 35 -9.30 -4.29 5.47
CA VAL A 35 -9.45 -2.94 4.93
C VAL A 35 -10.78 -2.84 4.19
N LEU A 36 -11.58 -1.86 4.56
CA LEU A 36 -12.92 -1.67 4.00
C LEU A 36 -12.85 -1.17 2.55
N GLU A 37 -13.55 -1.87 1.67
CA GLU A 37 -13.94 -1.36 0.36
C GLU A 37 -15.45 -1.15 0.35
N VAL A 38 -15.89 0.10 0.18
CA VAL A 38 -17.32 0.45 0.06
C VAL A 38 -17.72 0.38 -1.40
N LEU A 39 -18.79 -0.38 -1.69
CA LEU A 39 -19.33 -0.52 -3.03
C LEU A 39 -20.41 0.51 -3.33
N GLN A 40 -20.77 0.65 -4.61
CA GLN A 40 -21.74 1.66 -5.08
C GLN A 40 -23.13 1.52 -4.41
N ASP A 41 -23.52 0.31 -4.05
CA ASP A 41 -24.80 0.02 -3.36
C ASP A 41 -24.79 0.40 -1.86
N GLY A 42 -23.69 0.96 -1.36
CA GLY A 42 -23.56 1.48 -0.01
C GLY A 42 -23.24 0.45 1.07
N PHE A 43 -23.09 -0.83 0.73
CA PHE A 43 -22.48 -1.84 1.60
C PHE A 43 -20.98 -1.99 1.27
N GLY A 44 -20.25 -2.74 2.06
CA GLY A 44 -18.83 -2.94 1.82
C GLY A 44 -18.33 -4.31 2.23
N PHE A 45 -17.05 -4.55 1.95
CA PHE A 45 -16.31 -5.73 2.38
C PHE A 45 -15.01 -5.35 3.02
N LEU A 46 -14.64 -6.04 4.10
CA LEU A 46 -13.28 -6.00 4.63
C LEU A 46 -12.43 -6.96 3.80
N ARG A 47 -11.43 -6.39 3.16
CA ARG A 47 -10.48 -7.11 2.30
C ARG A 47 -9.25 -7.50 3.09
N ALA A 48 -8.80 -8.73 2.91
CA ALA A 48 -7.62 -9.26 3.59
C ALA A 48 -6.31 -8.77 2.95
N ILE A 49 -5.28 -8.55 3.76
CA ILE A 49 -3.94 -8.20 3.29
C ILE A 49 -3.31 -9.34 2.48
N GLU A 50 -3.58 -10.59 2.86
CA GLU A 50 -3.07 -11.80 2.21
C GLU A 50 -3.50 -11.91 0.74
N SER A 51 -4.62 -11.27 0.38
CA SER A 51 -5.11 -11.14 -0.99
C SER A 51 -4.74 -9.80 -1.64
N SER A 52 -3.83 -9.03 -1.02
CA SER A 52 -3.48 -7.66 -1.45
C SER A 52 -4.73 -6.77 -1.61
N TYR A 53 -5.69 -6.92 -0.71
CA TYR A 53 -6.98 -6.19 -0.68
C TYR A 53 -7.90 -6.42 -1.88
N LEU A 54 -7.67 -7.48 -2.62
CA LEU A 54 -8.55 -7.86 -3.73
C LEU A 54 -9.70 -8.75 -3.25
N PRO A 55 -10.83 -8.76 -3.98
CA PRO A 55 -11.97 -9.60 -3.65
C PRO A 55 -11.60 -11.07 -3.46
N GLY A 56 -12.03 -11.66 -2.36
CA GLY A 56 -11.76 -13.05 -1.99
C GLY A 56 -12.94 -13.73 -1.30
N PRO A 57 -12.90 -15.06 -1.14
CA PRO A 57 -13.94 -15.82 -0.47
C PRO A 57 -13.98 -15.59 1.05
N ASP A 58 -12.90 -15.06 1.62
CA ASP A 58 -12.69 -14.73 3.02
C ASP A 58 -13.09 -13.30 3.39
N ASP A 59 -13.63 -12.55 2.43
CA ASP A 59 -14.10 -11.19 2.68
C ASP A 59 -15.23 -11.16 3.71
N ILE A 60 -15.27 -10.09 4.50
CA ILE A 60 -16.25 -9.89 5.55
C ILE A 60 -17.21 -8.79 5.13
N TYR A 61 -18.49 -9.13 5.06
CA TYR A 61 -19.53 -8.18 4.71
C TYR A 61 -19.75 -7.13 5.81
N VAL A 62 -19.85 -5.87 5.40
CA VAL A 62 -20.18 -4.72 6.26
C VAL A 62 -21.45 -4.06 5.79
N SER A 63 -22.45 -3.95 6.65
CA SER A 63 -23.75 -3.42 6.31
C SER A 63 -23.73 -1.89 6.10
N PRO A 64 -24.64 -1.36 5.27
CA PRO A 64 -24.78 0.10 5.10
C PRO A 64 -25.07 0.85 6.40
N SER A 65 -25.77 0.20 7.33
CA SER A 65 -26.07 0.80 8.64
C SER A 65 -24.80 0.99 9.49
N GLN A 66 -23.87 0.03 9.47
CA GLN A 66 -22.58 0.14 10.18
C GLN A 66 -21.67 1.19 9.52
N ILE A 67 -21.62 1.20 8.18
CA ILE A 67 -20.86 2.20 7.43
C ILE A 67 -21.32 3.61 7.80
N ARG A 68 -22.64 3.87 7.81
CA ARG A 68 -23.19 5.17 8.20
C ARG A 68 -22.99 5.48 9.68
N LYS A 69 -23.19 4.49 10.57
CA LYS A 69 -23.05 4.69 12.02
C LYS A 69 -21.67 5.16 12.42
N PHE A 70 -20.63 4.61 11.83
CA PHE A 70 -19.24 4.92 12.17
C PHE A 70 -18.56 5.87 11.15
N GLY A 71 -19.30 6.34 10.13
CA GLY A 71 -18.75 7.20 9.09
C GLY A 71 -17.59 6.55 8.32
N LEU A 72 -17.69 5.22 8.09
CA LEU A 72 -16.64 4.46 7.44
C LEU A 72 -16.53 4.81 5.96
N ARG A 73 -15.30 4.73 5.46
CA ARG A 73 -14.97 4.98 4.05
C ARG A 73 -14.02 3.90 3.55
N THR A 74 -13.92 3.77 2.24
CA THR A 74 -12.90 2.93 1.61
C THR A 74 -11.51 3.28 2.15
N GLY A 75 -10.74 2.26 2.51
CA GLY A 75 -9.42 2.38 3.11
C GLY A 75 -9.40 2.30 4.64
N ASP A 76 -10.54 2.43 5.34
CA ASP A 76 -10.56 2.25 6.79
C ASP A 76 -10.20 0.80 7.17
N SER A 77 -9.24 0.63 8.07
CA SER A 77 -8.92 -0.66 8.67
C SER A 77 -9.91 -0.91 9.81
N VAL A 78 -10.68 -1.97 9.72
CA VAL A 78 -11.72 -2.31 10.71
C VAL A 78 -11.44 -3.70 11.26
N GLU A 79 -11.48 -3.82 12.59
CA GLU A 79 -11.39 -5.08 13.30
C GLU A 79 -12.58 -5.22 14.26
N GLY A 80 -13.11 -6.43 14.41
CA GLY A 80 -14.23 -6.65 15.30
C GLY A 80 -14.81 -8.04 15.23
N GLN A 81 -15.89 -8.24 15.97
CA GLN A 81 -16.61 -9.50 16.04
C GLN A 81 -17.37 -9.77 14.76
N VAL A 82 -17.24 -10.98 14.25
CA VAL A 82 -17.92 -11.45 13.04
C VAL A 82 -18.83 -12.64 13.33
N ARG A 83 -19.88 -12.79 12.54
CA ARG A 83 -20.73 -13.97 12.57
C ARG A 83 -20.57 -14.82 11.31
N SER A 84 -20.83 -16.10 11.44
CA SER A 84 -20.90 -17.02 10.30
C SER A 84 -22.03 -16.65 9.32
N PRO A 85 -21.90 -17.03 8.04
CA PRO A 85 -22.93 -16.89 7.05
C PRO A 85 -24.21 -17.63 7.48
N ARG A 86 -25.37 -16.99 7.34
CA ARG A 86 -26.69 -17.63 7.50
C ARG A 86 -27.08 -18.37 6.22
N ASN A 87 -28.19 -19.14 6.27
CA ASN A 87 -28.71 -19.81 5.08
C ASN A 87 -28.94 -18.82 3.94
N GLY A 88 -28.28 -19.02 2.82
CA GLY A 88 -28.31 -18.15 1.64
C GLY A 88 -27.24 -17.04 1.60
N GLU A 89 -26.50 -16.81 2.67
CA GLU A 89 -25.37 -15.88 2.70
C GLU A 89 -24.07 -16.61 2.31
N ARG A 90 -23.17 -15.88 1.66
CA ARG A 90 -21.88 -16.41 1.20
C ARG A 90 -20.72 -16.00 2.09
N TYR A 91 -20.80 -14.84 2.74
CA TYR A 91 -19.72 -14.20 3.47
C TYR A 91 -19.99 -14.14 4.97
N PHE A 92 -18.92 -14.13 5.77
CA PHE A 92 -19.01 -13.69 7.15
C PHE A 92 -19.50 -12.24 7.20
N ALA A 93 -20.13 -11.85 8.29
CA ALA A 93 -20.65 -10.50 8.44
C ALA A 93 -20.13 -9.86 9.73
N LEU A 94 -19.71 -8.62 9.66
CA LEU A 94 -19.31 -7.84 10.83
C LEU A 94 -20.52 -7.62 11.74
N LEU A 95 -20.40 -8.02 13.00
CA LEU A 95 -21.39 -7.78 14.04
C LEU A 95 -21.16 -6.46 14.76
N LYS A 96 -19.93 -6.29 15.23
CA LYS A 96 -19.53 -5.14 16.04
C LYS A 96 -18.10 -4.75 15.70
N ALA A 97 -17.88 -3.50 15.32
CA ALA A 97 -16.55 -2.95 15.17
C ALA A 97 -15.96 -2.69 16.57
N GLU A 98 -14.77 -3.19 16.83
CA GLU A 98 -14.02 -3.00 18.06
C GLU A 98 -12.89 -1.99 17.90
N GLN A 99 -12.27 -1.98 16.72
CA GLN A 99 -11.26 -1.00 16.35
C GLN A 99 -11.49 -0.48 14.92
N ILE A 100 -11.20 0.81 14.74
CA ILE A 100 -11.17 1.47 13.43
C ILE A 100 -9.85 2.23 13.34
N ASN A 101 -9.01 1.89 12.37
CA ASN A 101 -7.68 2.46 12.18
C ASN A 101 -6.82 2.39 13.45
N PHE A 102 -6.90 1.23 14.15
CA PHE A 102 -6.19 0.93 15.40
C PHE A 102 -6.62 1.76 16.62
N GLU A 103 -7.77 2.40 16.56
CA GLU A 103 -8.36 3.17 17.66
C GLU A 103 -9.77 2.71 17.98
N SER A 104 -10.27 3.03 19.19
CA SER A 104 -11.65 2.73 19.53
C SER A 104 -12.62 3.49 18.63
N PRO A 105 -13.76 2.89 18.23
CA PRO A 105 -14.72 3.51 17.30
C PRO A 105 -15.26 4.87 17.75
N GLU A 106 -15.27 5.12 19.08
CA GLU A 106 -15.76 6.36 19.68
C GLU A 106 -14.84 7.56 19.40
N LYS A 107 -13.52 7.34 19.26
CA LYS A 107 -12.54 8.39 18.99
C LYS A 107 -12.57 8.88 17.54
N GLY A 108 -13.18 8.11 16.65
CA GLY A 108 -13.16 8.36 15.20
C GLY A 108 -14.16 9.38 14.67
N THR A 109 -15.00 9.99 15.51
CA THR A 109 -16.14 10.83 15.06
C THR A 109 -15.78 12.24 14.58
N ASN A 110 -14.64 12.78 14.95
CA ASN A 110 -14.20 14.15 14.59
C ASN A 110 -12.93 14.14 13.73
N LYS A 111 -12.97 13.48 12.58
CA LYS A 111 -11.82 13.45 11.65
C LYS A 111 -11.94 14.55 10.61
N ILE A 112 -10.82 15.21 10.33
CA ILE A 112 -10.69 16.06 9.14
C ILE A 112 -10.36 15.12 7.97
N ALA A 113 -11.13 15.24 6.88
CA ALA A 113 -10.86 14.46 5.67
C ALA A 113 -9.47 14.82 5.10
N PHE A 114 -8.75 13.83 4.58
CA PHE A 114 -7.37 13.98 4.09
C PHE A 114 -7.19 15.19 3.13
N ASP A 115 -8.16 15.39 2.25
CA ASP A 115 -8.11 16.48 1.27
C ASP A 115 -8.25 17.87 1.89
N ASN A 116 -8.75 17.96 3.13
CA ASN A 116 -8.92 19.20 3.90
C ASN A 116 -7.80 19.44 4.91
N LEU A 117 -6.84 18.52 5.02
CA LEU A 117 -5.68 18.70 5.89
C LEU A 117 -4.72 19.74 5.32
N THR A 118 -4.09 20.53 6.18
CA THR A 118 -3.16 21.61 5.81
C THR A 118 -1.78 21.03 5.45
N PRO A 119 -1.36 21.07 4.18
CA PRO A 119 -0.07 20.52 3.77
C PRO A 119 1.10 21.41 4.21
N LEU A 120 2.15 20.77 4.74
CA LEU A 120 3.42 21.40 5.10
C LEU A 120 4.58 20.78 4.31
N TYR A 121 5.69 21.52 4.26
CA TYR A 121 6.97 20.96 3.80
C TYR A 121 7.48 19.90 4.78
N PRO A 122 8.24 18.90 4.31
CA PRO A 122 8.95 17.97 5.19
C PRO A 122 9.93 18.71 6.12
N ASP A 123 9.68 18.67 7.42
CA ASP A 123 10.49 19.33 8.46
C ASP A 123 11.20 18.36 9.39
N LYS A 124 10.82 17.06 9.33
CA LYS A 124 11.40 15.98 10.14
C LYS A 124 12.09 14.96 9.25
N GLN A 125 13.40 14.88 9.36
CA GLN A 125 14.19 13.91 8.61
C GLN A 125 13.90 12.48 9.09
N LEU A 126 13.76 11.57 8.14
CA LEU A 126 13.81 10.11 8.34
C LEU A 126 15.28 9.66 8.16
N LYS A 127 15.98 9.43 9.27
CA LYS A 127 17.36 8.94 9.23
C LYS A 127 17.39 7.49 8.78
N MET A 128 18.20 7.20 7.79
CA MET A 128 18.39 5.87 7.23
C MET A 128 19.53 5.10 7.89
N GLU A 129 20.56 5.77 8.40
CA GLU A 129 21.67 5.11 9.10
C GLU A 129 21.17 4.49 10.41
N THR A 130 21.44 3.19 10.60
CA THR A 130 21.07 2.44 11.81
C THR A 130 22.29 2.18 12.69
N GLU A 131 22.11 1.85 13.98
CA GLU A 131 23.22 1.48 14.86
C GLU A 131 23.97 0.24 14.35
N LYS A 132 23.30 -0.68 13.69
CA LYS A 132 23.92 -1.86 13.08
C LYS A 132 24.87 -1.46 11.96
N THR A 133 24.47 -0.55 11.08
CA THR A 133 25.31 -0.08 9.97
C THR A 133 26.54 0.69 10.45
N LYS A 134 26.47 1.34 11.60
CA LYS A 134 27.62 2.04 12.22
C LYS A 134 28.67 1.09 12.80
N THR A 135 28.27 -0.09 13.24
CA THR A 135 29.13 -1.02 14.00
C THR A 135 29.71 -2.16 13.15
N GLU A 136 29.22 -2.38 11.95
CA GLU A 136 29.72 -3.42 11.04
C GLU A 136 31.13 -3.10 10.53
N LYS A 137 31.98 -4.14 10.38
CA LYS A 137 33.36 -4.01 9.88
C LYS A 137 33.44 -3.57 8.42
N SER A 138 32.39 -3.85 7.62
CA SER A 138 32.25 -3.41 6.23
C SER A 138 30.81 -2.98 6.03
N PRO A 139 30.41 -1.78 6.51
CA PRO A 139 29.03 -1.33 6.44
C PRO A 139 28.62 -1.02 5.00
N ASP A 140 27.37 -1.32 4.66
CA ASP A 140 26.75 -0.72 3.49
C ASP A 140 26.59 0.79 3.74
N LEU A 141 27.23 1.58 2.92
CA LEU A 141 27.23 3.04 3.06
C LEU A 141 25.98 3.71 2.47
N THR A 142 25.10 2.95 1.82
CA THR A 142 23.92 3.49 1.12
C THR A 142 23.07 4.36 2.02
N GLN A 143 22.75 3.90 3.23
CA GLN A 143 21.91 4.65 4.18
C GLN A 143 22.57 5.96 4.61
N ARG A 144 23.87 5.92 4.88
CA ARG A 144 24.64 7.11 5.27
C ARG A 144 24.76 8.11 4.12
N ILE A 145 24.92 7.63 2.90
CA ILE A 145 24.97 8.49 1.70
C ILE A 145 23.61 9.18 1.52
N ILE A 146 22.50 8.46 1.67
CA ILE A 146 21.16 9.05 1.59
C ILE A 146 21.00 10.15 2.64
N ASP A 147 21.36 9.89 3.89
CA ASP A 147 21.24 10.87 4.98
C ASP A 147 22.04 12.15 4.76
N LEU A 148 23.22 12.06 4.12
CA LEU A 148 24.11 13.18 3.90
C LEU A 148 23.85 13.96 2.61
N ILE A 149 23.46 13.26 1.54
CA ILE A 149 23.38 13.85 0.19
C ILE A 149 21.94 14.10 -0.25
N ALA A 150 21.04 13.19 0.09
CA ALA A 150 19.64 13.25 -0.32
C ALA A 150 18.70 12.90 0.84
N PRO A 151 18.71 13.68 1.94
CA PRO A 151 17.91 13.38 3.12
C PRO A 151 16.42 13.29 2.78
N ILE A 152 15.77 12.28 3.33
CA ILE A 152 14.33 12.04 3.15
C ILE A 152 13.60 12.53 4.40
N GLY A 153 12.53 13.29 4.23
CA GLY A 153 11.71 13.78 5.34
C GLY A 153 10.31 13.16 5.36
N LYS A 154 9.66 13.22 6.53
CA LYS A 154 8.25 12.85 6.68
C LYS A 154 7.39 13.75 5.78
N GLY A 155 6.60 13.15 4.89
CA GLY A 155 5.83 13.87 3.87
C GLY A 155 6.53 14.06 2.53
N GLN A 156 7.73 13.50 2.34
CA GLN A 156 8.51 13.60 1.11
C GLN A 156 7.85 12.87 -0.05
N ARG A 157 7.97 13.44 -1.27
CA ARG A 157 7.70 12.79 -2.55
C ARG A 157 9.03 12.48 -3.23
N SER A 158 9.61 11.32 -2.96
CA SER A 158 10.95 10.97 -3.44
C SER A 158 10.89 10.01 -4.62
N LEU A 159 11.67 10.29 -5.65
CA LEU A 159 11.89 9.39 -6.78
C LEU A 159 13.29 8.79 -6.70
N ILE A 160 13.37 7.46 -6.73
CA ILE A 160 14.60 6.70 -6.95
C ILE A 160 14.67 6.35 -8.42
N ILE A 161 15.47 7.08 -9.16
CA ILE A 161 15.63 6.96 -10.60
C ILE A 161 16.67 5.89 -10.87
N SER A 162 16.25 4.78 -11.48
CA SER A 162 17.09 3.60 -11.64
C SER A 162 17.07 3.05 -13.07
N PRO A 163 18.23 2.90 -13.70
CA PRO A 163 18.35 2.05 -14.87
C PRO A 163 18.19 0.58 -14.48
N PRO A 164 17.86 -0.32 -15.42
CA PRO A 164 17.77 -1.75 -15.15
C PRO A 164 19.07 -2.30 -14.55
N LYS A 165 18.97 -3.20 -13.56
CA LYS A 165 20.10 -3.87 -12.88
C LYS A 165 21.08 -2.93 -12.16
N ALA A 166 20.60 -1.85 -11.56
CA ALA A 166 21.40 -0.92 -10.76
C ALA A 166 21.19 -1.09 -9.23
N GLY A 167 20.68 -2.21 -8.75
CA GLY A 167 20.50 -2.46 -7.31
C GLY A 167 19.26 -1.84 -6.69
N LYS A 168 18.25 -1.47 -7.49
CA LYS A 168 16.98 -0.83 -7.07
C LYS A 168 16.33 -1.55 -5.87
N THR A 169 16.14 -2.86 -5.97
CA THR A 169 15.47 -3.69 -4.95
C THR A 169 16.24 -3.68 -3.64
N ILE A 170 17.57 -3.79 -3.69
CA ILE A 170 18.44 -3.74 -2.50
C ILE A 170 18.32 -2.37 -1.81
N MET A 171 18.32 -1.27 -2.59
CA MET A 171 18.14 0.06 -2.03
C MET A 171 16.79 0.21 -1.32
N LEU A 172 15.70 -0.27 -1.91
CA LEU A 172 14.37 -0.25 -1.26
C LEU A 172 14.33 -1.09 0.02
N GLN A 173 14.94 -2.28 0.02
CA GLN A 173 15.07 -3.12 1.22
C GLN A 173 15.86 -2.40 2.32
N ASN A 174 16.95 -1.76 1.98
CA ASN A 174 17.76 -0.98 2.92
C ASN A 174 16.96 0.18 3.53
N ILE A 175 16.21 0.91 2.71
CA ILE A 175 15.32 1.98 3.19
C ILE A 175 14.22 1.41 4.11
N ALA A 176 13.58 0.30 3.71
CA ALA A 176 12.54 -0.36 4.51
C ALA A 176 13.07 -0.80 5.88
N HIS A 177 14.25 -1.46 5.92
CA HIS A 177 14.90 -1.87 7.16
C HIS A 177 15.24 -0.68 8.05
N SER A 178 15.76 0.41 7.46
CA SER A 178 16.08 1.62 8.20
C SER A 178 14.85 2.24 8.85
N ILE A 179 13.74 2.30 8.12
CA ILE A 179 12.48 2.83 8.62
C ILE A 179 11.94 1.95 9.74
N ALA A 180 11.88 0.64 9.54
CA ALA A 180 11.38 -0.32 10.55
C ALA A 180 12.21 -0.26 11.85
N ASN A 181 13.53 -0.14 11.75
CA ASN A 181 14.41 -0.08 12.92
C ASN A 181 14.37 1.28 13.63
N ASN A 182 14.43 2.38 12.89
CA ASN A 182 14.56 3.72 13.47
C ASN A 182 13.22 4.36 13.84
N TYR A 183 12.11 3.95 13.20
CA TYR A 183 10.78 4.54 13.31
C TYR A 183 9.68 3.48 13.41
N PRO A 184 9.69 2.63 14.45
CA PRO A 184 8.69 1.58 14.63
C PRO A 184 7.26 2.13 14.81
N GLU A 185 7.12 3.42 15.13
CA GLU A 185 5.84 4.11 15.20
C GLU A 185 5.24 4.44 13.83
N CYS A 186 6.06 4.48 12.76
CA CYS A 186 5.62 4.76 11.41
C CYS A 186 4.96 3.52 10.78
N TYR A 187 3.88 3.74 10.04
CA TYR A 187 3.21 2.66 9.31
C TYR A 187 3.87 2.47 7.94
N LEU A 188 4.64 1.42 7.80
CA LEU A 188 5.38 1.11 6.56
C LEU A 188 4.56 0.18 5.65
N MET A 189 4.32 0.62 4.43
CA MET A 189 3.70 -0.14 3.35
C MET A 189 4.66 -0.26 2.17
N VAL A 190 4.82 -1.47 1.64
CA VAL A 190 5.59 -1.72 0.41
C VAL A 190 4.61 -2.17 -0.67
N LEU A 191 4.50 -1.41 -1.73
CA LEU A 191 3.63 -1.68 -2.87
C LEU A 191 4.44 -2.09 -4.08
N LEU A 192 4.30 -3.35 -4.50
CA LEU A 192 4.99 -3.95 -5.62
C LEU A 192 4.02 -4.14 -6.78
N ILE A 193 4.23 -3.42 -7.89
CA ILE A 193 3.37 -3.44 -9.07
C ILE A 193 4.11 -4.04 -10.25
N ASP A 194 3.53 -5.08 -10.86
CA ASP A 194 4.07 -5.77 -12.03
C ASP A 194 5.51 -6.33 -11.76
N GLU A 195 5.79 -6.71 -10.50
CA GLU A 195 7.04 -7.33 -10.10
C GLU A 195 6.95 -8.87 -10.14
N ARG A 196 8.09 -9.53 -10.07
CA ARG A 196 8.17 -11.00 -10.12
C ARG A 196 7.76 -11.63 -8.79
N PRO A 197 7.08 -12.80 -8.78
CA PRO A 197 6.68 -13.48 -7.55
C PRO A 197 7.84 -13.78 -6.59
N GLU A 198 9.03 -14.09 -7.11
CA GLU A 198 10.22 -14.30 -6.29
C GLU A 198 10.71 -13.04 -5.59
N GLU A 199 10.63 -11.87 -6.26
CA GLU A 199 10.97 -10.56 -5.66
C GLU A 199 9.96 -10.16 -4.58
N VAL A 200 8.67 -10.47 -4.79
CA VAL A 200 7.61 -10.29 -3.79
C VAL A 200 7.89 -11.14 -2.56
N THR A 201 8.20 -12.43 -2.75
CA THR A 201 8.49 -13.35 -1.66
C THR A 201 9.72 -12.92 -0.86
N ASP A 202 10.76 -12.45 -1.54
CA ASP A 202 11.96 -11.94 -0.89
C ASP A 202 11.66 -10.70 -0.04
N MET A 203 10.90 -9.75 -0.59
CA MET A 203 10.49 -8.55 0.13
C MET A 203 9.63 -8.89 1.37
N GLN A 204 8.68 -9.82 1.24
CA GLN A 204 7.84 -10.28 2.36
C GLN A 204 8.63 -10.95 3.48
N ARG A 205 9.77 -11.59 3.17
CA ARG A 205 10.62 -12.26 4.15
C ARG A 205 11.61 -11.32 4.83
N THR A 206 12.01 -10.26 4.14
CA THR A 206 13.09 -9.39 4.58
C THR A 206 12.60 -8.11 5.23
N VAL A 207 11.41 -7.61 4.87
CA VAL A 207 10.90 -6.32 5.34
C VAL A 207 9.89 -6.50 6.47
N GLU A 208 10.13 -5.80 7.58
CA GLU A 208 9.16 -5.64 8.68
C GLU A 208 8.18 -4.51 8.33
N GLY A 209 7.13 -4.84 7.59
CA GLY A 209 6.11 -3.91 7.13
C GLY A 209 5.02 -4.63 6.36
N GLU A 210 4.04 -3.90 5.92
CA GLU A 210 2.95 -4.44 5.12
C GLU A 210 3.37 -4.50 3.65
N VAL A 211 3.54 -5.71 3.11
CA VAL A 211 3.90 -5.92 1.70
C VAL A 211 2.68 -6.29 0.90
N ILE A 212 2.30 -5.41 -0.02
CA ILE A 212 1.15 -5.56 -0.92
C ILE A 212 1.68 -5.68 -2.34
N SER A 213 1.15 -6.60 -3.12
CA SER A 213 1.68 -6.86 -4.45
C SER A 213 0.60 -7.18 -5.47
N SER A 214 0.91 -6.87 -6.72
CA SER A 214 0.24 -7.41 -7.89
C SER A 214 1.33 -7.76 -8.90
N THR A 215 1.49 -9.06 -9.16
CA THR A 215 2.60 -9.63 -9.95
C THR A 215 2.37 -9.50 -11.46
N PHE A 216 3.41 -9.66 -12.26
CA PHE A 216 3.40 -9.42 -13.70
C PHE A 216 2.42 -10.31 -14.50
N ASP A 217 2.01 -11.44 -13.95
CA ASP A 217 1.04 -12.37 -14.52
C ASP A 217 -0.41 -11.94 -14.32
N GLU A 218 -0.64 -10.87 -13.54
CA GLU A 218 -1.96 -10.32 -13.27
C GLU A 218 -2.34 -9.21 -14.27
N PRO A 219 -3.64 -9.01 -14.54
CA PRO A 219 -4.07 -7.96 -15.47
C PRO A 219 -3.85 -6.54 -14.89
N ALA A 220 -3.66 -5.56 -15.77
CA ALA A 220 -3.42 -4.15 -15.40
C ALA A 220 -4.52 -3.56 -14.49
N SER A 221 -5.78 -3.99 -14.67
CA SER A 221 -6.89 -3.56 -13.80
C SER A 221 -6.68 -3.95 -12.33
N ARG A 222 -6.00 -5.06 -12.08
CA ARG A 222 -5.66 -5.54 -10.76
C ARG A 222 -4.56 -4.68 -10.12
N HIS A 223 -3.53 -4.32 -10.89
CA HIS A 223 -2.50 -3.37 -10.45
C HIS A 223 -3.09 -2.03 -9.99
N VAL A 224 -4.03 -1.52 -10.77
CA VAL A 224 -4.74 -0.27 -10.45
C VAL A 224 -5.58 -0.42 -9.18
N ALA A 225 -6.37 -1.50 -9.06
CA ALA A 225 -7.24 -1.72 -7.90
C ALA A 225 -6.44 -1.82 -6.59
N VAL A 226 -5.32 -2.55 -6.61
CA VAL A 226 -4.43 -2.68 -5.44
C VAL A 226 -3.85 -1.33 -5.05
N ALA A 227 -3.36 -0.55 -6.01
CA ALA A 227 -2.80 0.77 -5.74
C ALA A 227 -3.84 1.75 -5.17
N GLU A 228 -5.08 1.74 -5.69
CA GLU A 228 -6.18 2.56 -5.16
C GLU A 228 -6.51 2.19 -3.70
N MET A 229 -6.55 0.91 -3.36
CA MET A 229 -6.79 0.48 -1.98
C MET A 229 -5.67 0.91 -1.04
N VAL A 230 -4.41 0.78 -1.46
CA VAL A 230 -3.25 1.19 -0.66
C VAL A 230 -3.26 2.69 -0.36
N ILE A 231 -3.52 3.53 -1.37
CA ILE A 231 -3.52 4.98 -1.16
C ILE A 231 -4.70 5.43 -0.28
N GLU A 232 -5.88 4.82 -0.43
CA GLU A 232 -7.03 5.14 0.42
C GLU A 232 -6.78 4.70 1.87
N LYS A 233 -6.19 3.53 2.10
CA LYS A 233 -5.76 3.11 3.45
C LYS A 233 -4.77 4.10 4.05
N ALA A 234 -3.75 4.48 3.30
CA ALA A 234 -2.75 5.44 3.76
C ALA A 234 -3.39 6.78 4.17
N LYS A 235 -4.30 7.32 3.36
CA LYS A 235 -5.03 8.55 3.69
C LYS A 235 -5.86 8.41 4.97
N ARG A 236 -6.56 7.28 5.16
CA ARG A 236 -7.33 7.04 6.42
C ARG A 236 -6.42 7.04 7.64
N LEU A 237 -5.25 6.40 7.56
CA LEU A 237 -4.28 6.38 8.66
C LEU A 237 -3.74 7.78 8.98
N VAL A 238 -3.46 8.61 7.96
CA VAL A 238 -3.01 10.01 8.17
C VAL A 238 -4.11 10.85 8.83
N GLU A 239 -5.38 10.65 8.49
CA GLU A 239 -6.51 11.30 9.18
C GLU A 239 -6.57 10.97 10.68
N HIS A 240 -5.96 9.83 11.07
CA HIS A 240 -5.74 9.41 12.46
C HIS A 240 -4.36 9.83 13.00
N LYS A 241 -3.72 10.81 12.38
CA LYS A 241 -2.42 11.37 12.79
C LYS A 241 -1.27 10.36 12.79
N LYS A 242 -1.36 9.31 11.99
CA LYS A 242 -0.27 8.36 11.81
C LYS A 242 0.71 8.88 10.76
N ASP A 243 1.99 8.60 10.98
CA ASP A 243 3.01 8.77 9.96
C ASP A 243 3.05 7.52 9.08
N VAL A 244 2.69 7.67 7.81
CA VAL A 244 2.60 6.56 6.85
C VAL A 244 3.69 6.71 5.80
N ILE A 245 4.37 5.63 5.49
CA ILE A 245 5.42 5.59 4.48
C ILE A 245 5.06 4.51 3.45
N ILE A 246 4.98 4.89 2.19
CA ILE A 246 4.77 3.97 1.06
C ILE A 246 6.07 3.88 0.27
N LEU A 247 6.61 2.67 0.14
CA LEU A 247 7.66 2.35 -0.82
C LEU A 247 6.98 1.72 -2.05
N LEU A 248 7.05 2.39 -3.20
CA LEU A 248 6.41 1.92 -4.43
C LEU A 248 7.44 1.45 -5.45
N ASP A 249 7.37 0.21 -5.84
CA ASP A 249 8.13 -0.36 -6.94
C ASP A 249 7.19 -0.89 -8.04
N SER A 250 6.97 -0.18 -9.13
CA SER A 250 7.47 1.14 -9.52
C SER A 250 6.35 2.05 -10.04
N ILE A 251 6.56 3.37 -9.97
CA ILE A 251 5.63 4.36 -10.54
C ILE A 251 5.54 4.22 -12.06
N THR A 252 6.62 3.82 -12.72
CA THR A 252 6.64 3.57 -14.17
C THR A 252 5.66 2.46 -14.55
N ARG A 253 5.67 1.35 -13.83
CA ARG A 253 4.77 0.22 -14.09
C ARG A 253 3.33 0.54 -13.69
N LEU A 254 3.15 1.28 -12.60
CA LEU A 254 1.82 1.80 -12.25
C LEU A 254 1.26 2.73 -13.33
N GLY A 255 2.08 3.63 -13.88
CA GLY A 255 1.70 4.49 -15.00
C GLY A 255 1.30 3.70 -16.24
N ARG A 256 2.03 2.64 -16.59
CA ARG A 256 1.67 1.72 -17.67
C ARG A 256 0.32 1.03 -17.42
N ALA A 257 0.08 0.57 -16.21
CA ALA A 257 -1.17 -0.09 -15.83
C ALA A 257 -2.37 0.85 -15.97
N TYR A 258 -2.25 2.08 -15.51
CA TYR A 258 -3.30 3.08 -15.70
C TYR A 258 -3.53 3.39 -17.18
N ASN A 259 -2.46 3.49 -18.00
CA ASN A 259 -2.59 3.71 -19.43
C ASN A 259 -3.32 2.56 -20.15
N ALA A 260 -3.16 1.33 -19.66
CA ALA A 260 -3.84 0.17 -20.23
C ALA A 260 -5.33 0.09 -19.85
N VAL A 261 -5.72 0.64 -18.68
CA VAL A 261 -7.07 0.50 -18.12
C VAL A 261 -7.99 1.66 -18.47
N ILE A 262 -7.42 2.86 -18.67
CA ILE A 262 -8.22 4.07 -18.92
C ILE A 262 -8.94 3.98 -20.27
N PRO A 263 -10.23 4.40 -20.33
CA PRO A 263 -10.90 4.56 -21.61
C PRO A 263 -10.13 5.57 -22.50
N SER A 264 -9.93 5.23 -23.77
CA SER A 264 -9.20 6.09 -24.71
C SER A 264 -9.85 7.47 -24.80
N SER A 265 -9.06 8.52 -24.59
CA SER A 265 -9.49 9.91 -24.77
C SER A 265 -9.51 10.34 -26.25
N GLY A 266 -8.95 9.52 -27.14
CA GLY A 266 -8.70 9.88 -28.53
C GLY A 266 -7.48 10.78 -28.73
N LYS A 267 -6.81 11.20 -27.64
CA LYS A 267 -5.58 12.03 -27.67
C LYS A 267 -4.43 11.24 -27.09
N VAL A 268 -3.51 10.82 -27.92
CA VAL A 268 -2.33 10.05 -27.53
C VAL A 268 -1.09 10.93 -27.59
N LEU A 269 -0.35 10.98 -26.49
CA LEU A 269 0.93 11.66 -26.37
C LEU A 269 2.06 10.82 -27.00
N THR A 270 3.24 11.41 -27.16
CA THR A 270 4.44 10.68 -27.56
C THR A 270 4.63 9.45 -26.68
N GLY A 271 5.09 8.34 -27.27
CA GLY A 271 5.27 7.09 -26.53
C GLY A 271 3.99 6.26 -26.30
N GLY A 272 2.85 6.65 -26.86
CA GLY A 272 1.61 5.87 -26.75
C GLY A 272 0.86 6.04 -25.43
N VAL A 273 1.11 7.12 -24.72
CA VAL A 273 0.44 7.46 -23.45
C VAL A 273 -0.83 8.25 -23.74
N ASP A 274 -2.00 7.80 -23.26
CA ASP A 274 -3.23 8.57 -23.33
C ASP A 274 -3.11 9.85 -22.49
N ALA A 275 -3.63 10.96 -23.00
CA ALA A 275 -3.52 12.28 -22.34
C ALA A 275 -4.07 12.31 -20.90
N ASN A 276 -5.02 11.41 -20.56
CA ASN A 276 -5.63 11.33 -19.23
C ASN A 276 -5.02 10.22 -18.35
N ALA A 277 -4.17 9.35 -18.90
CA ALA A 277 -3.68 8.14 -18.22
C ALA A 277 -2.91 8.43 -16.94
N LEU A 278 -2.11 9.49 -16.92
CA LEU A 278 -1.22 9.79 -15.81
C LEU A 278 -1.85 10.66 -14.71
N GLN A 279 -3.10 11.12 -14.87
CA GLN A 279 -3.75 11.96 -13.86
C GLN A 279 -3.93 11.24 -12.51
N ARG A 280 -4.42 9.99 -12.51
CA ARG A 280 -4.61 9.20 -11.28
C ARG A 280 -3.29 8.83 -10.61
N PRO A 281 -2.29 8.26 -11.31
CA PRO A 281 -1.00 7.99 -10.69
C PRO A 281 -0.27 9.26 -10.22
N LYS A 282 -0.44 10.42 -10.88
CA LYS A 282 0.03 11.71 -10.35
C LYS A 282 -0.67 12.09 -9.04
N ARG A 283 -1.98 11.87 -8.91
CA ARG A 283 -2.72 12.09 -7.67
C ARG A 283 -2.24 11.14 -6.57
N PHE A 284 -1.95 9.89 -6.92
CA PHE A 284 -1.36 8.92 -5.99
C PHE A 284 -0.05 9.46 -5.42
N PHE A 285 0.93 9.76 -6.28
CA PHE A 285 2.25 10.25 -5.85
C PHE A 285 2.17 11.64 -5.21
N GLY A 286 1.35 12.52 -5.76
CA GLY A 286 1.10 13.86 -5.25
C GLY A 286 0.34 13.93 -3.92
N ALA A 287 -0.22 12.81 -3.44
CA ALA A 287 -0.85 12.75 -2.13
C ALA A 287 0.15 12.88 -0.97
N ALA A 288 1.43 12.54 -1.20
CA ALA A 288 2.46 12.65 -0.16
C ALA A 288 2.61 14.09 0.32
N ARG A 289 2.49 14.27 1.64
CA ARG A 289 2.58 15.56 2.34
C ARG A 289 2.83 15.36 3.83
N ASN A 290 3.51 16.30 4.43
CA ASN A 290 3.48 16.53 5.88
C ASN A 290 2.23 17.35 6.22
N VAL A 291 1.66 17.19 7.41
CA VAL A 291 0.37 17.75 7.77
C VAL A 291 0.45 18.52 9.09
N GLU A 292 -0.10 19.74 9.14
CA GLU A 292 -0.10 20.61 10.32
C GLU A 292 -0.89 20.00 11.48
N GLU A 293 -2.00 19.34 11.19
CA GLU A 293 -2.87 18.71 12.18
C GLU A 293 -2.26 17.44 12.81
N GLY A 294 -1.12 16.98 12.31
CA GLY A 294 -0.36 15.82 12.73
C GLY A 294 -0.53 14.63 11.81
N GLY A 295 0.51 13.80 11.76
CA GLY A 295 0.67 12.72 10.80
C GLY A 295 1.33 13.18 9.51
N SER A 296 1.74 12.22 8.69
CA SER A 296 2.35 12.49 7.39
C SER A 296 2.14 11.33 6.43
N LEU A 297 2.15 11.61 5.14
CA LEU A 297 2.23 10.60 4.09
C LEU A 297 3.51 10.82 3.30
N THR A 298 4.45 9.90 3.41
CA THR A 298 5.70 9.87 2.65
C THR A 298 5.59 8.83 1.54
N ILE A 299 5.93 9.18 0.30
CA ILE A 299 5.97 8.23 -0.80
C ILE A 299 7.36 8.25 -1.43
N ILE A 300 8.04 7.10 -1.38
CA ILE A 300 9.32 6.86 -2.02
C ILE A 300 9.07 5.87 -3.14
N SER A 301 9.21 6.32 -4.38
CA SER A 301 8.89 5.50 -5.54
C SER A 301 10.08 5.32 -6.46
N THR A 302 10.25 4.11 -7.00
CA THR A 302 11.21 3.89 -8.07
C THR A 302 10.64 4.33 -9.42
N ALA A 303 11.48 4.94 -10.23
CA ALA A 303 11.21 5.28 -11.63
C ALA A 303 12.26 4.61 -12.53
N LEU A 304 11.78 3.91 -13.54
CA LEU A 304 12.66 3.18 -14.46
C LEU A 304 13.07 4.08 -15.62
N ILE A 305 14.37 4.15 -15.89
CA ILE A 305 14.96 4.85 -17.04
C ILE A 305 15.81 3.88 -17.87
N ASP A 306 16.22 4.28 -19.06
CA ASP A 306 17.07 3.48 -19.96
C ASP A 306 16.49 2.08 -20.29
N THR A 307 15.18 1.96 -20.32
CA THR A 307 14.48 0.71 -20.66
C THR A 307 14.36 0.49 -22.17
N GLY A 308 14.68 1.48 -22.97
CA GLY A 308 14.42 1.51 -24.41
C GLY A 308 12.95 1.77 -24.78
N SER A 309 12.08 2.03 -23.82
CA SER A 309 10.67 2.34 -24.01
C SER A 309 10.42 3.84 -23.99
N ARG A 310 9.93 4.41 -25.07
CA ARG A 310 9.49 5.82 -25.11
C ARG A 310 8.33 6.11 -24.14
N MET A 311 7.50 5.13 -23.87
CA MET A 311 6.43 5.27 -22.86
C MET A 311 7.02 5.55 -21.49
N ASP A 312 8.07 4.82 -21.09
CA ASP A 312 8.72 5.00 -19.79
C ASP A 312 9.39 6.37 -19.67
N GLU A 313 10.00 6.86 -20.75
CA GLU A 313 10.58 8.20 -20.81
C GLU A 313 9.51 9.27 -20.56
N VAL A 314 8.34 9.17 -21.20
CA VAL A 314 7.22 10.10 -21.01
C VAL A 314 6.70 10.00 -19.57
N ILE A 315 6.49 8.79 -19.06
CA ILE A 315 6.06 8.59 -17.67
C ILE A 315 7.06 9.23 -16.70
N PHE A 316 8.36 8.97 -16.87
CA PHE A 316 9.40 9.54 -16.02
C PHE A 316 9.37 11.07 -16.03
N GLU A 317 9.35 11.72 -17.21
CA GLU A 317 9.32 13.18 -17.33
C GLU A 317 8.07 13.79 -16.65
N GLU A 318 6.93 13.13 -16.74
CA GLU A 318 5.68 13.56 -16.12
C GLU A 318 5.71 13.47 -14.58
N PHE A 319 6.46 12.52 -14.01
CA PHE A 319 6.61 12.36 -12.54
C PHE A 319 7.75 13.17 -11.95
N LYS A 320 8.80 13.44 -12.73
CA LYS A 320 9.95 14.26 -12.32
C LYS A 320 9.51 15.63 -11.78
N GLY A 321 8.56 16.28 -12.46
CA GLY A 321 8.00 17.56 -12.00
C GLY A 321 7.05 17.45 -10.79
N THR A 322 6.63 16.25 -10.39
CA THR A 322 5.73 16.02 -9.24
C THR A 322 6.49 15.74 -7.96
N GLY A 323 7.66 15.13 -8.05
CA GLY A 323 8.57 14.87 -6.94
C GLY A 323 9.20 16.13 -6.37
N ASN A 324 9.67 16.05 -5.13
CA ASN A 324 10.48 17.08 -4.46
C ASN A 324 11.79 16.55 -3.90
N SER A 325 12.15 15.31 -4.25
CA SER A 325 13.45 14.68 -3.95
C SER A 325 13.74 13.64 -5.03
N GLU A 326 14.99 13.61 -5.50
CA GLU A 326 15.44 12.68 -6.54
C GLU A 326 16.76 12.02 -6.11
N ILE A 327 16.81 10.69 -6.21
CA ILE A 327 18.01 9.88 -6.01
C ILE A 327 18.29 9.16 -7.32
N ILE A 328 19.38 9.50 -7.97
CA ILE A 328 19.77 8.91 -9.26
C ILE A 328 20.79 7.80 -9.01
N MET A 329 20.43 6.58 -9.42
CA MET A 329 21.32 5.43 -9.36
C MET A 329 22.15 5.31 -10.63
N ASP A 330 23.44 5.04 -10.48
CA ASP A 330 24.34 4.79 -11.62
C ASP A 330 25.02 3.43 -11.47
N ARG A 331 25.00 2.62 -12.54
CA ARG A 331 25.66 1.29 -12.57
C ARG A 331 27.16 1.34 -12.35
N LYS A 332 27.81 2.48 -12.57
CA LYS A 332 29.27 2.65 -12.39
C LYS A 332 29.67 2.83 -10.94
N VAL A 333 28.72 3.12 -10.06
CA VAL A 333 28.94 3.41 -8.64
C VAL A 333 28.50 2.22 -7.77
N HIS A 334 28.02 1.15 -8.38
CA HIS A 334 27.53 -0.05 -7.70
C HIS A 334 28.64 -1.06 -7.45
#